data_6d579df2eb653494197f3f97e6f11ee6
#
_entry.id   6d579df2eb653494197f3f97e6f11ee6
#
_cell.length_a   1.000
_cell.length_b   1.000
_cell.length_c   1.000
_cell.angle_alpha   90.00
_cell.angle_beta   90.00
_cell.angle_gamma   90.00
#
_symmetry.space_group_name_H-M   'P 1'
#
loop_
_entity.id
_entity.type
_entity.pdbx_description
1 polymer ?
#
loop_
_entity_poly.entity_id
_entity_poly.type
_entity_poly.pdbx_seq_one_letter_code
_entity_poly.pdbx_strand_id
1 'polypeptide(L)'
;MTTRTFGLMAITACGLLAVTLAADVQDPPGEEADSKLPASVRIARQRQATMADAYLLVARLARTQGRIDAETDVAGMDFEELRALLLEQGFVAGSWNFDPAAGLERDTLAYIGASYLDIKPGLLTSIFGMTRRYSYREMQHRGLMVQGQPRQVVSGSELLSVLTRMASEFDSRP
;
A
#
# COMPACT_ATOMS: atom_id res chain seq x y z
N MET A 1 71.08 26.52 41.10
CA MET A 1 71.52 25.16 40.90
C MET A 1 70.38 24.44 40.21
N THR A 2 70.39 24.04 39.09
CA THR A 2 71.16 23.21 38.18
C THR A 2 70.39 23.17 36.86
N THR A 3 71.03 23.57 35.83
CA THR A 3 70.92 23.40 34.44
C THR A 3 70.59 21.97 33.97
N ARG A 4 69.81 21.85 32.84
CA ARG A 4 70.17 21.00 31.65
C ARG A 4 68.98 20.97 30.70
N THR A 5 69.04 21.58 29.60
CA THR A 5 69.66 21.27 28.30
C THR A 5 68.92 20.19 27.46
N PHE A 6 68.48 20.65 26.28
CA PHE A 6 68.46 20.00 24.95
C PHE A 6 67.57 18.78 24.70
N GLY A 7 66.79 18.92 23.65
CA GLY A 7 66.20 17.84 22.88
C GLY A 7 65.45 18.33 21.67
N LEU A 8 66.15 18.88 20.70
CA LEU A 8 65.69 19.16 19.36
C LEU A 8 65.45 17.83 18.65
N MET A 9 64.20 17.53 18.27
CA MET A 9 63.93 16.47 17.30
C MET A 9 62.93 16.95 16.25
N ALA A 10 63.50 17.13 15.08
CA ALA A 10 62.78 17.30 13.85
C ALA A 10 61.99 16.02 13.50
N ILE A 11 60.70 16.13 13.30
CA ILE A 11 59.90 15.05 12.71
C ILE A 11 59.24 15.58 11.45
N THR A 12 59.76 15.07 10.40
CA THR A 12 59.40 14.96 9.00
C THR A 12 57.90 15.09 8.71
N ALA A 13 57.60 16.02 7.79
CA ALA A 13 56.32 16.15 7.12
C ALA A 13 56.01 14.86 6.34
N CYS A 14 55.03 14.12 6.82
CA CYS A 14 54.42 13.06 6.02
C CYS A 14 53.10 13.58 5.49
N GLY A 15 53.12 13.96 4.22
CA GLY A 15 51.93 14.40 3.49
C GLY A 15 50.92 13.25 3.38
N LEU A 16 49.83 13.34 4.12
CA LEU A 16 48.66 12.52 3.87
C LEU A 16 47.86 13.18 2.76
N LEU A 17 48.02 12.65 1.55
CA LEU A 17 47.07 12.85 0.45
C LEU A 17 45.76 12.20 0.88
N ALA A 18 44.81 13.00 1.38
CA ALA A 18 43.42 12.62 1.50
C ALA A 18 42.83 12.54 0.08
N VAL A 19 42.86 11.35 -0.47
CA VAL A 19 42.02 11.00 -1.62
C VAL A 19 40.57 11.01 -1.14
N THR A 20 39.88 12.12 -1.29
CA THR A 20 38.43 12.16 -1.22
C THR A 20 37.88 11.32 -2.38
N LEU A 21 37.58 10.04 -2.12
CA LEU A 21 36.68 9.29 -2.95
C LEU A 21 35.33 9.98 -2.79
N ALA A 22 34.99 10.88 -3.71
CA ALA A 22 33.61 11.21 -4.00
C ALA A 22 32.97 9.90 -4.50
N ALA A 23 32.34 9.17 -3.58
CA ALA A 23 31.40 8.15 -3.98
C ALA A 23 30.30 8.89 -4.75
N ASP A 24 30.37 8.79 -6.05
CA ASP A 24 29.28 9.10 -6.95
C ASP A 24 28.15 8.17 -6.50
N VAL A 25 27.24 8.69 -5.67
CA VAL A 25 25.99 8.01 -5.33
C VAL A 25 25.19 8.08 -6.61
N GLN A 26 25.46 7.12 -7.48
CA GLN A 26 24.63 6.84 -8.62
C GLN A 26 23.26 6.44 -8.04
N ASP A 27 22.29 7.36 -8.14
CA ASP A 27 20.88 7.04 -7.88
C ASP A 27 20.56 5.72 -8.59
N PRO A 28 19.94 4.76 -7.91
CA PRO A 28 19.64 3.47 -8.52
C PRO A 28 18.79 3.72 -9.76
N PRO A 29 19.16 3.16 -10.95
CA PRO A 29 18.49 3.42 -12.22
C PRO A 29 17.13 2.71 -12.26
N GLY A 30 16.21 3.09 -11.39
CA GLY A 30 14.91 2.42 -11.20
C GLY A 30 13.71 3.36 -11.17
N GLU A 31 13.84 4.56 -10.64
CA GLU A 31 12.67 5.40 -10.39
C GLU A 31 12.04 5.99 -11.67
N GLU A 32 12.82 6.40 -12.64
CA GLU A 32 12.30 6.91 -13.91
C GLU A 32 11.67 5.82 -14.79
N ALA A 33 12.16 4.60 -14.72
CA ALA A 33 11.59 3.46 -15.45
C ALA A 33 10.25 3.01 -14.83
N ASP A 34 10.13 3.06 -13.50
CA ASP A 34 8.92 2.68 -12.79
C ASP A 34 7.77 3.71 -12.95
N SER A 35 8.07 4.98 -13.18
CA SER A 35 7.05 6.02 -13.39
C SER A 35 6.26 5.82 -14.69
N LYS A 36 6.83 5.18 -15.69
CA LYS A 36 6.20 4.89 -17.00
C LYS A 36 5.35 3.61 -17.00
N LEU A 37 5.42 2.80 -15.94
CA LEU A 37 4.64 1.58 -15.86
C LEU A 37 3.18 1.86 -15.48
N PRO A 38 2.22 1.04 -15.96
CA PRO A 38 0.85 1.08 -15.46
C PRO A 38 0.82 0.98 -13.92
N ALA A 39 -0.08 1.72 -13.29
CA ALA A 39 -0.18 1.77 -11.83
C ALA A 39 -0.28 0.36 -11.19
N SER A 40 -1.01 -0.56 -11.82
CA SER A 40 -1.13 -1.94 -11.36
C SER A 40 0.21 -2.68 -11.31
N VAL A 41 1.06 -2.49 -12.34
CA VAL A 41 2.38 -3.13 -12.39
C VAL A 41 3.32 -2.54 -11.35
N ARG A 42 3.28 -1.22 -11.17
CA ARG A 42 4.06 -0.54 -10.13
C ARG A 42 3.66 -1.02 -8.74
N ILE A 43 2.35 -1.06 -8.46
CA ILE A 43 1.82 -1.53 -7.18
C ILE A 43 2.18 -3.01 -6.94
N ALA A 44 2.12 -3.87 -7.97
CA ALA A 44 2.47 -5.28 -7.84
C ALA A 44 3.89 -5.52 -7.29
N ARG A 45 4.83 -4.61 -7.59
CA ARG A 45 6.23 -4.70 -7.17
C ARG A 45 6.47 -4.18 -5.75
N GLN A 46 5.52 -3.46 -5.16
CA GLN A 46 5.66 -2.92 -3.82
C GLN A 46 5.68 -4.03 -2.78
N ARG A 47 6.59 -3.94 -1.82
CA ARG A 47 6.63 -4.84 -0.65
C ARG A 47 5.43 -4.65 0.27
N GLN A 48 4.92 -3.43 0.32
CA GLN A 48 3.77 -3.04 1.12
C GLN A 48 2.86 -2.16 0.27
N ALA A 49 1.60 -2.54 0.16
CA ALA A 49 0.57 -1.72 -0.46
C ALA A 49 0.12 -0.62 0.52
N THR A 50 -0.21 0.54 -0.01
CA THR A 50 -0.72 1.68 0.77
C THR A 50 -2.25 1.76 0.70
N MET A 51 -2.82 2.60 1.56
CA MET A 51 -4.26 2.92 1.51
C MET A 51 -4.62 3.62 0.20
N ALA A 52 -3.74 4.50 -0.31
CA ALA A 52 -3.94 5.17 -1.59
C ALA A 52 -3.98 4.17 -2.76
N ASP A 53 -3.08 3.18 -2.76
CA ASP A 53 -3.08 2.11 -3.77
C ASP A 53 -4.39 1.32 -3.75
N ALA A 54 -4.88 0.97 -2.55
CA ALA A 54 -6.12 0.22 -2.39
C ALA A 54 -7.32 1.00 -2.93
N TYR A 55 -7.46 2.28 -2.55
CA TYR A 55 -8.58 3.11 -2.99
C TYR A 55 -8.59 3.30 -4.50
N LEU A 56 -7.43 3.61 -5.08
CA LEU A 56 -7.29 3.76 -6.52
C LEU A 56 -7.67 2.48 -7.28
N LEU A 57 -7.17 1.33 -6.85
CA LEU A 57 -7.42 0.07 -7.54
C LEU A 57 -8.86 -0.43 -7.37
N VAL A 58 -9.45 -0.26 -6.18
CA VAL A 58 -10.87 -0.59 -5.93
C VAL A 58 -11.79 0.30 -6.76
N ALA A 59 -11.52 1.60 -6.82
CA ALA A 59 -12.31 2.53 -7.64
C ALA A 59 -12.20 2.20 -9.15
N ARG A 60 -11.01 1.83 -9.63
CA ARG A 60 -10.83 1.35 -11.02
C ARG A 60 -11.58 0.05 -11.30
N LEU A 61 -11.53 -0.89 -10.38
CA LEU A 61 -12.29 -2.13 -10.48
C LEU A 61 -13.79 -1.85 -10.52
N ALA A 62 -14.29 -1.02 -9.62
CA ALA A 62 -15.68 -0.62 -9.55
C ALA A 62 -16.17 0.07 -10.84
N ARG A 63 -15.34 0.93 -11.43
CA ARG A 63 -15.62 1.53 -12.74
C ARG A 63 -15.66 0.50 -13.86
N THR A 64 -14.72 -0.43 -13.89
CA THR A 64 -14.68 -1.49 -14.93
C THR A 64 -15.90 -2.40 -14.86
N GLN A 65 -16.46 -2.62 -13.67
CA GLN A 65 -17.64 -3.44 -13.46
C GLN A 65 -18.95 -2.64 -13.44
N GLY A 66 -18.93 -1.36 -13.84
CA GLY A 66 -20.12 -0.51 -13.99
C GLY A 66 -20.76 -0.09 -12.67
N ARG A 67 -20.05 -0.21 -11.54
CA ARG A 67 -20.54 0.29 -10.23
C ARG A 67 -20.25 1.77 -10.03
N ILE A 68 -19.28 2.30 -10.75
CA ILE A 68 -18.96 3.72 -10.87
C ILE A 68 -19.10 4.07 -12.34
N ASP A 69 -19.60 5.28 -12.62
CA ASP A 69 -19.79 5.78 -13.97
C ASP A 69 -18.48 5.68 -14.78
N ALA A 70 -18.58 5.19 -16.00
CA ALA A 70 -17.44 5.04 -16.92
C ALA A 70 -16.75 6.37 -17.26
N GLU A 71 -17.49 7.48 -17.22
CA GLU A 71 -16.98 8.83 -17.49
C GLU A 71 -16.18 9.40 -16.30
N THR A 72 -16.24 8.78 -15.12
CA THR A 72 -15.50 9.22 -13.93
C THR A 72 -14.00 9.04 -14.13
N ASP A 73 -13.22 10.12 -14.09
CA ASP A 73 -11.75 10.08 -14.18
C ASP A 73 -11.10 9.67 -12.83
N VAL A 74 -11.24 8.42 -12.50
CA VAL A 74 -10.64 7.85 -11.26
C VAL A 74 -9.11 8.01 -11.21
N ALA A 75 -8.45 8.14 -12.36
CA ALA A 75 -6.99 8.23 -12.41
C ALA A 75 -6.44 9.60 -12.02
N GLY A 76 -7.24 10.64 -12.24
CA GLY A 76 -6.90 12.03 -11.89
C GLY A 76 -7.31 12.44 -10.46
N MET A 77 -8.08 11.59 -9.74
CA MET A 77 -8.56 11.88 -8.39
C MET A 77 -7.44 11.81 -7.35
N ASP A 78 -7.48 12.72 -6.39
CA ASP A 78 -6.67 12.63 -5.19
C ASP A 78 -7.23 11.60 -4.18
N PHE A 79 -6.53 11.41 -3.05
CA PHE A 79 -6.93 10.41 -2.05
C PHE A 79 -8.28 10.73 -1.39
N GLU A 80 -8.56 12.00 -1.10
CA GLU A 80 -9.81 12.40 -0.45
C GLU A 80 -11.00 12.31 -1.41
N GLU A 81 -10.80 12.62 -2.67
CA GLU A 81 -11.80 12.42 -3.73
C GLU A 81 -12.12 10.94 -3.92
N LEU A 82 -11.09 10.08 -3.98
CA LEU A 82 -11.27 8.62 -4.02
C LEU A 82 -11.99 8.10 -2.79
N ARG A 83 -11.63 8.60 -1.61
CA ARG A 83 -12.30 8.24 -0.34
C ARG A 83 -13.77 8.63 -0.36
N ALA A 84 -14.09 9.85 -0.78
CA ALA A 84 -15.48 10.33 -0.88
C ALA A 84 -16.29 9.46 -1.85
N LEU A 85 -15.74 9.16 -3.02
CA LEU A 85 -16.37 8.29 -4.03
C LEU A 85 -16.64 6.89 -3.46
N LEU A 86 -15.65 6.25 -2.82
CA LEU A 86 -15.80 4.91 -2.26
C LEU A 86 -16.72 4.88 -1.04
N LEU A 87 -16.83 5.98 -0.29
CA LEU A 87 -17.77 6.15 0.80
C LEU A 87 -19.20 6.25 0.27
N GLU A 88 -19.45 7.01 -0.78
CA GLU A 88 -20.73 7.10 -1.46
C GLU A 88 -21.21 5.73 -1.96
N GLN A 89 -20.27 4.92 -2.47
CA GLN A 89 -20.55 3.55 -2.90
C GLN A 89 -20.71 2.55 -1.72
N GLY A 90 -20.45 2.98 -0.49
CA GLY A 90 -20.52 2.12 0.70
C GLY A 90 -19.38 1.10 0.84
N PHE A 91 -18.27 1.27 0.10
CA PHE A 91 -17.13 0.35 0.14
C PHE A 91 -16.21 0.60 1.32
N VAL A 92 -16.21 1.81 1.87
CA VAL A 92 -15.41 2.21 3.03
C VAL A 92 -16.30 2.78 4.12
N ALA A 93 -15.84 2.72 5.38
CA ALA A 93 -16.60 3.26 6.50
C ALA A 93 -16.34 4.76 6.67
N GLY A 94 -17.40 5.54 6.92
CA GLY A 94 -17.28 7.00 7.09
C GLY A 94 -16.42 7.44 8.28
N SER A 95 -16.25 6.58 9.29
CA SER A 95 -15.37 6.83 10.43
C SER A 95 -13.87 6.63 10.15
N TRP A 96 -13.52 6.16 8.96
CA TRP A 96 -12.13 5.93 8.60
C TRP A 96 -11.43 7.22 8.20
N ASN A 97 -10.32 7.49 8.86
CA ASN A 97 -9.44 8.62 8.58
C ASN A 97 -7.99 8.10 8.50
N PHE A 98 -7.67 7.38 7.43
CA PHE A 98 -6.35 6.83 7.20
C PHE A 98 -5.45 7.84 6.49
N ASP A 99 -4.16 7.79 6.83
CA ASP A 99 -3.12 8.42 6.02
C ASP A 99 -3.02 7.69 4.67
N PRO A 100 -2.99 8.40 3.53
CA PRO A 100 -2.80 7.79 2.22
C PRO A 100 -1.59 6.89 2.11
N ALA A 101 -0.49 7.22 2.80
CA ALA A 101 0.75 6.44 2.83
C ALA A 101 0.74 5.30 3.86
N ALA A 102 -0.31 5.19 4.70
CA ALA A 102 -0.41 4.11 5.66
C ALA A 102 -0.43 2.75 4.96
N GLY A 103 0.27 1.76 5.53
CA GLY A 103 0.24 0.39 5.04
C GLY A 103 -1.17 -0.21 5.11
N LEU A 104 -1.61 -0.84 4.05
CA LEU A 104 -2.92 -1.48 3.97
C LEU A 104 -2.95 -2.77 4.78
N GLU A 105 -3.74 -2.83 5.85
CA GLU A 105 -3.94 -4.04 6.64
C GLU A 105 -4.91 -5.02 5.96
N ARG A 106 -4.69 -6.32 6.16
CA ARG A 106 -5.55 -7.39 5.59
C ARG A 106 -7.02 -7.26 5.99
N ASP A 107 -7.30 -6.94 7.24
CA ASP A 107 -8.68 -6.80 7.71
C ASP A 107 -9.38 -5.56 7.13
N THR A 108 -8.61 -4.51 6.82
CA THR A 108 -9.10 -3.33 6.11
C THR A 108 -9.43 -3.66 4.66
N LEU A 109 -8.51 -4.35 3.95
CA LEU A 109 -8.76 -4.83 2.59
C LEU A 109 -9.96 -5.79 2.55
N ALA A 110 -10.09 -6.65 3.54
CA ALA A 110 -11.22 -7.57 3.65
C ALA A 110 -12.55 -6.85 3.84
N TYR A 111 -12.57 -5.78 4.63
CA TYR A 111 -13.78 -4.96 4.80
C TYR A 111 -14.19 -4.31 3.48
N ILE A 112 -13.24 -3.69 2.78
CA ILE A 112 -13.47 -3.09 1.46
C ILE A 112 -14.02 -4.14 0.49
N GLY A 113 -13.37 -5.31 0.42
CA GLY A 113 -13.77 -6.39 -0.47
C GLY A 113 -15.14 -6.97 -0.14
N ALA A 114 -15.45 -7.16 1.13
CA ALA A 114 -16.75 -7.66 1.57
C ALA A 114 -17.88 -6.66 1.27
N SER A 115 -17.62 -5.37 1.49
CA SER A 115 -18.56 -4.29 1.14
C SER A 115 -18.73 -4.19 -0.38
N TYR A 116 -17.64 -4.26 -1.14
CA TYR A 116 -17.66 -4.26 -2.60
C TYR A 116 -18.50 -5.41 -3.15
N LEU A 117 -18.34 -6.60 -2.63
CA LEU A 117 -19.07 -7.79 -3.04
C LEU A 117 -20.47 -7.88 -2.42
N ASP A 118 -20.93 -6.89 -1.70
CA ASP A 118 -22.22 -6.92 -0.99
C ASP A 118 -22.42 -8.24 -0.24
N ILE A 119 -21.38 -8.65 0.47
CA ILE A 119 -21.42 -9.89 1.28
C ILE A 119 -22.34 -9.62 2.46
N LYS A 120 -23.53 -10.23 2.41
CA LYS A 120 -24.52 -10.08 3.47
C LYS A 120 -23.98 -10.72 4.77
N PRO A 121 -23.99 -9.96 5.84
CA PRO A 121 -23.59 -10.49 7.13
C PRO A 121 -24.57 -11.60 7.56
N GLY A 122 -24.04 -12.66 8.19
CA GLY A 122 -24.89 -13.67 8.83
C GLY A 122 -25.70 -13.05 9.98
N LEU A 123 -26.62 -13.83 10.56
CA LEU A 123 -27.58 -13.37 11.58
C LEU A 123 -26.97 -12.55 12.73
N LEU A 124 -25.75 -12.88 13.18
CA LEU A 124 -25.08 -12.14 14.26
C LEU A 124 -24.57 -10.76 13.85
N THR A 125 -24.18 -10.61 12.61
CA THR A 125 -23.63 -9.33 12.10
C THR A 125 -24.70 -8.39 11.60
N SER A 126 -25.93 -8.86 11.37
CA SER A 126 -27.08 -7.98 11.11
C SER A 126 -27.41 -7.12 12.33
N ILE A 127 -27.02 -7.55 13.54
CA ILE A 127 -27.26 -6.82 14.80
C ILE A 127 -26.10 -5.87 15.11
N PHE A 128 -24.84 -6.28 14.85
CA PHE A 128 -23.64 -5.53 15.24
C PHE A 128 -22.96 -4.78 14.10
N GLY A 129 -23.47 -4.91 12.87
CA GLY A 129 -22.86 -4.34 11.67
C GLY A 129 -21.64 -5.12 11.17
N MET A 130 -21.20 -4.77 9.97
CA MET A 130 -19.98 -5.35 9.37
C MET A 130 -18.74 -4.79 10.09
N THR A 131 -17.90 -5.68 10.62
CA THR A 131 -16.62 -5.30 11.23
C THR A 131 -15.45 -5.83 10.40
N ARG A 132 -14.28 -5.17 10.45
CA ARG A 132 -13.07 -5.62 9.74
C ARG A 132 -12.73 -7.09 10.04
N ARG A 133 -12.81 -7.49 11.31
CA ARG A 133 -12.52 -8.87 11.75
C ARG A 133 -13.49 -9.89 11.15
N TYR A 134 -14.77 -9.55 11.07
CA TYR A 134 -15.78 -10.44 10.48
C TYR A 134 -15.57 -10.53 8.96
N SER A 135 -15.40 -9.40 8.30
CA SER A 135 -15.11 -9.35 6.87
C SER A 135 -13.91 -10.21 6.51
N TYR A 136 -12.84 -10.14 7.31
CA TYR A 136 -11.63 -10.93 7.08
C TYR A 136 -11.90 -12.44 7.14
N ARG A 137 -12.67 -12.91 8.14
CA ARG A 137 -13.04 -14.32 8.23
C ARG A 137 -13.91 -14.77 7.05
N GLU A 138 -14.86 -13.94 6.65
CA GLU A 138 -15.76 -14.24 5.56
C GLU A 138 -15.02 -14.29 4.22
N MET A 139 -14.13 -13.33 3.96
CA MET A 139 -13.29 -13.31 2.77
C MET A 139 -12.36 -14.54 2.70
N GLN A 140 -11.84 -15.00 3.84
CA GLN A 140 -11.07 -16.25 3.92
C GLN A 140 -11.95 -17.47 3.65
N HIS A 141 -13.14 -17.53 4.24
CA HIS A 141 -14.08 -18.65 4.06
C HIS A 141 -14.46 -18.84 2.59
N ARG A 142 -14.60 -17.72 1.85
CA ARG A 142 -14.86 -17.72 0.40
C ARG A 142 -13.62 -17.96 -0.46
N GLY A 143 -12.44 -18.13 0.14
CA GLY A 143 -11.20 -18.31 -0.60
C GLY A 143 -10.69 -17.05 -1.32
N LEU A 144 -11.25 -15.87 -1.01
CA LEU A 144 -10.87 -14.61 -1.62
C LEU A 144 -9.58 -14.04 -1.02
N MET A 145 -9.27 -14.41 0.23
CA MET A 145 -8.03 -14.02 0.90
C MET A 145 -7.30 -15.22 1.49
N VAL A 146 -5.97 -15.17 1.52
CA VAL A 146 -5.13 -16.19 2.18
C VAL A 146 -5.21 -16.02 3.69
N GLN A 147 -5.00 -17.15 4.40
CA GLN A 147 -4.89 -17.15 5.85
C GLN A 147 -3.66 -16.36 6.31
N GLY A 148 -3.79 -15.67 7.43
CA GLY A 148 -2.71 -14.88 8.03
C GLY A 148 -3.21 -14.02 9.18
N GLN A 149 -2.39 -13.08 9.62
CA GLN A 149 -2.77 -12.16 10.69
C GLN A 149 -3.62 -11.01 10.14
N PRO A 150 -4.76 -10.66 10.76
CA PRO A 150 -5.67 -9.61 10.27
C PRO A 150 -5.01 -8.24 10.09
N ARG A 151 -4.12 -7.87 11.02
CA ARG A 151 -3.41 -6.58 11.01
C ARG A 151 -2.07 -6.60 10.28
N GLN A 152 -1.75 -7.68 9.58
CA GLN A 152 -0.57 -7.71 8.74
C GLN A 152 -0.78 -6.84 7.51
N VAL A 153 0.22 -6.00 7.20
CA VAL A 153 0.23 -5.19 5.97
C VAL A 153 0.37 -6.12 4.77
N VAL A 154 -0.47 -5.93 3.76
CA VAL A 154 -0.44 -6.70 2.52
C VAL A 154 0.63 -6.17 1.57
N SER A 155 1.19 -7.06 0.74
CA SER A 155 2.03 -6.65 -0.38
C SER A 155 1.19 -6.17 -1.57
N GLY A 156 1.81 -5.45 -2.49
CA GLY A 156 1.12 -5.04 -3.73
C GLY A 156 0.64 -6.23 -4.56
N SER A 157 1.41 -7.32 -4.60
CA SER A 157 1.01 -8.55 -5.28
C SER A 157 -0.18 -9.25 -4.61
N GLU A 158 -0.24 -9.24 -3.27
CA GLU A 158 -1.39 -9.77 -2.53
C GLU A 158 -2.64 -8.93 -2.79
N LEU A 159 -2.53 -7.59 -2.76
CA LEU A 159 -3.63 -6.69 -3.09
C LEU A 159 -4.21 -7.02 -4.47
N LEU A 160 -3.39 -7.11 -5.51
CA LEU A 160 -3.85 -7.44 -6.86
C LEU A 160 -4.49 -8.83 -6.95
N SER A 161 -3.92 -9.82 -6.24
CA SER A 161 -4.49 -11.17 -6.20
C SER A 161 -5.91 -11.17 -5.60
N VAL A 162 -6.11 -10.43 -4.51
CA VAL A 162 -7.43 -10.28 -3.88
C VAL A 162 -8.41 -9.58 -4.82
N LEU A 163 -8.01 -8.48 -5.45
CA LEU A 163 -8.85 -7.74 -6.40
C LEU A 163 -9.25 -8.59 -7.62
N THR A 164 -8.32 -9.40 -8.14
CA THR A 164 -8.62 -10.33 -9.25
C THR A 164 -9.67 -11.38 -8.83
N ARG A 165 -9.56 -11.93 -7.62
CA ARG A 165 -10.56 -12.88 -7.10
C ARG A 165 -11.91 -12.20 -6.86
N MET A 166 -11.91 -10.96 -6.36
CA MET A 166 -13.14 -10.18 -6.20
C MET A 166 -13.82 -9.93 -7.55
N ALA A 167 -13.06 -9.58 -8.60
CA ALA A 167 -13.59 -9.42 -9.94
C ALA A 167 -14.25 -10.72 -10.45
N SER A 168 -13.54 -11.86 -10.34
CA SER A 168 -14.07 -13.15 -10.74
C SER A 168 -15.32 -13.57 -9.97
N GLU A 169 -15.36 -13.32 -8.66
CA GLU A 169 -16.53 -13.60 -7.81
C GLU A 169 -17.72 -12.72 -8.20
N PHE A 170 -17.47 -11.45 -8.53
CA PHE A 170 -18.51 -10.52 -8.99
C PHE A 170 -19.11 -10.99 -10.32
N ASP A 171 -18.26 -11.33 -11.30
CA ASP A 171 -18.67 -11.77 -12.65
C ASP A 171 -19.39 -13.12 -12.63
N SER A 172 -19.17 -13.95 -11.61
CA SER A 172 -19.82 -15.26 -11.46
C SER A 172 -21.24 -15.19 -10.88
N ARG A 173 -21.68 -14.02 -10.46
CA ARG A 173 -23.02 -13.84 -9.91
C ARG A 173 -24.05 -13.75 -11.02
N PRO A 174 -25.18 -14.45 -10.87
CA PRO A 174 -26.28 -14.42 -11.86
C PRO A 174 -27.01 -13.08 -11.88
#